data_038e2517e43017cc8b78a82606fac013
#
_entry.id   038e2517e43017cc8b78a82606fac013
#
_cell.length_a   1.000
_cell.length_b   1.000
_cell.length_c   1.000
_cell.angle_alpha   90.00
_cell.angle_beta   90.00
_cell.angle_gamma   90.00
#
_symmetry.space_group_name_H-M   'P 1'
#
loop_
_entity.id
_entity.type
_entity.pdbx_description
1 polymer ?
#
loop_
_entity_poly.entity_id
_entity_poly.type
_entity_poly.pdbx_seq_one_letter_code
_entity_poly.pdbx_strand_id
1 'polypeptide(L)'
;HGDSQHVGDFDPYRHGLEFFGCNEDKPGNNYRNATTSEMYYRFETTADDGRALIGKFSDSYHGCQARSSASNLISSVTDNVLGITADNFLKWSDLNFRIYWDGDLCDEVLNSPGTAKEAKIEKPGYGRLFTSLGCNMNNDSKNNPCFQGDILGDWREEFIVRCGGNLRIYTTTYPTNYRNYTLWHDTQYRQSEVWQMEAYNQTPHTSYFLGKTEGITIAPPPSTLTDRVEIADGASINKDHNDKHLLLAKTDNMNVSVVDGAAPYILTDNSPTWVEGHDDNASITTTTYTHTITGGAFTGEMRLVKQGDGILKLPNVSETYTGNTDVWNGELDFDGNMVSSRVWLNRFASLKTNGGKF
;
A
#
# COMPACT_ATOMS: atom_id res chain seq x y z
N HIS A 1 -4.15 7.17 -26.32
CA HIS A 1 -3.25 6.48 -25.39
C HIS A 1 -2.96 7.35 -24.19
N GLY A 2 -2.80 6.74 -23.00
CA GLY A 2 -2.36 7.45 -21.83
C GLY A 2 -0.85 7.31 -21.63
N ASP A 3 -0.17 8.43 -21.43
CA ASP A 3 1.27 8.43 -21.17
C ASP A 3 1.60 8.23 -19.71
N SER A 4 0.72 8.65 -18.82
CA SER A 4 0.87 8.48 -17.38
C SER A 4 -0.43 8.01 -16.77
N GLN A 5 -0.36 6.92 -16.02
CA GLN A 5 -1.53 6.25 -15.45
C GLN A 5 -1.22 5.82 -14.02
N HIS A 6 -2.17 6.04 -13.13
CA HIS A 6 -2.04 5.75 -11.72
C HIS A 6 -3.27 5.00 -11.23
N VAL A 7 -3.06 3.94 -10.48
CA VAL A 7 -4.11 3.18 -9.79
C VAL A 7 -3.72 3.01 -8.33
N GLY A 8 -4.59 3.39 -7.42
CA GLY A 8 -4.35 3.29 -5.99
C GLY A 8 -5.59 3.71 -5.20
N ASP A 9 -5.50 3.64 -3.88
CA ASP A 9 -6.49 4.21 -2.97
C ASP A 9 -6.14 5.68 -2.75
N PHE A 10 -6.78 6.57 -3.52
CA PHE A 10 -6.50 8.01 -3.49
C PHE A 10 -7.53 8.80 -2.68
N ASP A 11 -8.75 8.25 -2.52
CA ASP A 11 -9.81 8.83 -1.72
C ASP A 11 -10.19 7.89 -0.56
N PRO A 12 -9.70 8.13 0.66
CA PRO A 12 -9.95 7.26 1.81
C PRO A 12 -11.42 7.19 2.25
N TYR A 13 -12.28 8.04 1.68
CA TYR A 13 -13.72 8.05 1.97
C TYR A 13 -14.55 7.28 0.95
N ARG A 14 -13.93 6.83 -0.14
CA ARG A 14 -14.54 5.96 -1.14
C ARG A 14 -14.02 4.55 -1.00
N HIS A 15 -14.90 3.59 -1.16
CA HIS A 15 -14.50 2.18 -1.15
C HIS A 15 -13.93 1.77 -2.52
N GLY A 16 -12.77 1.19 -2.50
CA GLY A 16 -12.11 0.63 -3.69
C GLY A 16 -10.90 1.44 -4.13
N LEU A 17 -10.50 1.26 -5.36
CA LEU A 17 -9.41 2.00 -5.96
C LEU A 17 -9.90 3.00 -6.98
N GLU A 18 -9.14 4.06 -7.14
CA GLU A 18 -9.33 5.05 -8.17
C GLU A 18 -8.24 4.93 -9.25
N PHE A 19 -8.58 5.46 -10.39
CA PHE A 19 -7.69 5.66 -11.52
C PHE A 19 -7.54 7.14 -11.82
N PHE A 20 -6.31 7.61 -11.95
CA PHE A 20 -6.00 8.92 -12.51
C PHE A 20 -5.03 8.77 -13.68
N GLY A 21 -5.34 9.36 -14.81
CA GLY A 21 -4.48 9.28 -15.99
C GLY A 21 -4.68 10.43 -16.97
N CYS A 22 -3.64 10.70 -17.73
CA CYS A 22 -3.63 11.69 -18.79
C CYS A 22 -3.43 11.03 -20.17
N ASN A 23 -3.79 11.77 -21.20
CA ASN A 23 -3.69 11.30 -22.57
C ASN A 23 -2.93 12.29 -23.43
N GLU A 24 -2.06 11.76 -24.26
CA GLU A 24 -1.44 12.50 -25.33
C GLU A 24 -2.53 12.97 -26.32
N ASP A 25 -2.45 14.17 -26.80
CA ASP A 25 -3.35 14.84 -27.74
C ASP A 25 -4.75 15.17 -27.20
N LYS A 26 -5.55 14.21 -26.89
CA LYS A 26 -6.94 14.32 -26.45
C LYS A 26 -7.38 13.04 -25.75
N PRO A 27 -8.31 13.10 -24.80
CA PRO A 27 -9.12 14.23 -24.34
C PRO A 27 -8.62 14.91 -23.06
N GLY A 28 -7.34 14.85 -22.70
CA GLY A 28 -6.78 15.40 -21.47
C GLY A 28 -6.68 14.35 -20.38
N ASN A 29 -7.06 14.67 -19.14
CA ASN A 29 -6.98 13.74 -18.02
C ASN A 29 -8.33 13.40 -17.41
N ASN A 30 -8.35 12.33 -16.64
CA ASN A 30 -9.55 11.91 -15.93
C ASN A 30 -9.22 11.20 -14.61
N TYR A 31 -10.16 11.34 -13.67
CA TYR A 31 -10.17 10.67 -12.39
C TYR A 31 -11.47 9.90 -12.24
N ARG A 32 -11.39 8.61 -11.92
CA ARG A 32 -12.55 7.71 -11.93
C ARG A 32 -12.37 6.50 -11.02
N ASN A 33 -13.47 5.82 -10.73
CA ASN A 33 -13.43 4.51 -10.11
C ASN A 33 -12.71 3.50 -10.99
N ALA A 34 -11.70 2.82 -10.45
CA ALA A 34 -10.88 1.87 -11.22
C ALA A 34 -11.64 0.58 -11.60
N THR A 35 -12.72 0.24 -10.88
CA THR A 35 -13.51 -0.97 -11.11
C THR A 35 -14.72 -0.72 -11.98
N THR A 36 -15.50 0.32 -11.67
CA THR A 36 -16.79 0.61 -12.36
C THR A 36 -16.61 1.55 -13.54
N SER A 37 -15.47 2.23 -13.63
CA SER A 37 -15.22 3.32 -14.60
C SER A 37 -16.11 4.54 -14.41
N GLU A 38 -16.83 4.67 -13.28
CA GLU A 38 -17.57 5.86 -12.93
C GLU A 38 -16.64 7.08 -12.93
N MET A 39 -17.01 8.11 -13.69
CA MET A 39 -16.20 9.31 -13.85
C MET A 39 -16.46 10.28 -12.72
N TYR A 40 -15.42 10.62 -11.97
CA TYR A 40 -15.48 11.61 -10.90
C TYR A 40 -15.06 13.00 -11.37
N TYR A 41 -14.00 13.06 -12.17
CA TYR A 41 -13.47 14.30 -12.72
C TYR A 41 -12.91 14.08 -14.12
N ARG A 42 -13.09 15.08 -14.98
CA ARG A 42 -12.52 15.11 -16.32
C ARG A 42 -12.07 16.53 -16.66
N PHE A 43 -10.89 16.62 -17.22
CA PHE A 43 -10.36 17.84 -17.82
C PHE A 43 -10.10 17.60 -19.30
N GLU A 44 -10.73 18.40 -20.13
CA GLU A 44 -10.59 18.29 -21.59
C GLU A 44 -9.61 19.35 -22.10
N THR A 45 -8.66 18.92 -22.91
CA THR A 45 -7.73 19.78 -23.61
C THR A 45 -7.45 19.26 -25.00
N THR A 46 -7.02 20.16 -25.88
CA THR A 46 -6.51 19.82 -27.21
C THR A 46 -4.97 19.82 -27.24
N ALA A 47 -4.34 20.21 -26.15
CA ALA A 47 -2.90 20.12 -25.96
C ALA A 47 -2.49 18.71 -25.55
N ASP A 48 -1.25 18.39 -25.80
CA ASP A 48 -0.60 17.20 -25.24
C ASP A 48 -0.58 17.28 -23.72
N ASP A 49 -1.20 16.31 -23.07
CA ASP A 49 -1.22 16.14 -21.61
C ASP A 49 -0.39 14.90 -21.23
N GLY A 50 0.88 14.93 -21.59
CA GLY A 50 1.77 13.78 -21.55
C GLY A 50 2.27 13.39 -20.17
N ARG A 51 1.90 14.12 -19.09
CA ARG A 51 2.33 13.79 -17.72
C ARG A 51 1.25 14.04 -16.72
N ALA A 52 1.12 13.08 -15.79
CA ALA A 52 0.23 13.19 -14.66
C ALA A 52 0.91 12.65 -13.39
N LEU A 53 0.48 13.13 -12.25
CA LEU A 53 0.92 12.66 -10.96
C LEU A 53 -0.21 12.79 -9.94
N ILE A 54 -0.39 11.78 -9.10
CA ILE A 54 -1.31 11.78 -7.97
C ILE A 54 -0.58 11.25 -6.74
N GLY A 55 -0.83 11.86 -5.58
CA GLY A 55 -0.25 11.48 -4.31
C GLY A 55 -0.75 12.38 -3.19
N LYS A 56 -0.43 12.01 -1.96
CA LYS A 56 -0.73 12.81 -0.77
C LYS A 56 0.34 13.87 -0.57
N PHE A 57 0.28 14.98 -1.32
CA PHE A 57 1.32 16.00 -1.31
C PHE A 57 1.17 17.05 -0.19
N SER A 58 0.03 17.09 0.50
CA SER A 58 -0.21 18.07 1.54
C SER A 58 -1.17 17.57 2.62
N ASP A 59 -0.81 17.83 3.86
CA ASP A 59 -1.68 17.63 5.03
C ASP A 59 -2.83 18.64 5.14
N SER A 60 -2.81 19.70 4.34
CA SER A 60 -3.86 20.72 4.36
C SER A 60 -5.14 20.28 3.67
N TYR A 61 -5.12 19.20 2.93
CA TYR A 61 -6.25 18.68 2.16
C TYR A 61 -6.46 17.20 2.45
N HIS A 62 -7.72 16.78 2.53
CA HIS A 62 -8.07 15.37 2.63
C HIS A 62 -7.83 14.64 1.31
N GLY A 63 -7.50 13.34 1.41
CA GLY A 63 -7.17 12.51 0.27
C GLY A 63 -5.90 12.93 -0.47
N CYS A 64 -5.68 12.34 -1.64
CA CYS A 64 -4.59 12.70 -2.53
C CYS A 64 -4.90 13.96 -3.35
N GLN A 65 -3.85 14.56 -3.87
CA GLN A 65 -3.93 15.65 -4.84
C GLN A 65 -3.40 15.17 -6.18
N ALA A 66 -4.12 15.46 -7.26
CA ALA A 66 -3.78 15.04 -8.60
C ALA A 66 -3.56 16.23 -9.53
N ARG A 67 -2.60 16.09 -10.43
CA ARG A 67 -2.30 17.11 -11.45
C ARG A 67 -1.76 16.47 -12.72
N SER A 68 -2.06 17.07 -13.85
CA SER A 68 -1.36 16.81 -15.11
C SER A 68 -0.57 18.03 -15.62
N SER A 69 0.17 17.85 -16.69
CA SER A 69 0.90 18.94 -17.34
C SER A 69 -0.01 20.03 -17.91
N ALA A 70 -1.25 19.69 -18.25
CA ALA A 70 -2.23 20.60 -18.83
C ALA A 70 -3.30 21.07 -17.84
N SER A 71 -3.45 20.45 -16.67
CA SER A 71 -4.52 20.76 -15.71
C SER A 71 -4.02 21.39 -14.42
N ASN A 72 -4.94 22.01 -13.71
CA ASN A 72 -4.73 22.48 -12.35
C ASN A 72 -4.77 21.32 -11.36
N LEU A 73 -4.35 21.60 -10.12
CA LEU A 73 -4.42 20.66 -9.02
C LEU A 73 -5.88 20.37 -8.67
N ILE A 74 -6.22 19.08 -8.54
CA ILE A 74 -7.53 18.61 -8.06
C ILE A 74 -7.40 17.87 -6.74
N SER A 75 -8.48 17.83 -5.99
CA SER A 75 -8.62 16.97 -4.82
C SER A 75 -9.29 15.66 -5.20
N SER A 76 -8.75 14.54 -4.76
CA SER A 76 -9.38 13.23 -4.94
C SER A 76 -10.69 13.07 -4.17
N VAL A 77 -10.83 13.77 -3.06
CA VAL A 77 -12.01 13.68 -2.18
C VAL A 77 -13.19 14.51 -2.70
N THR A 78 -12.90 15.70 -3.23
CA THR A 78 -13.97 16.61 -3.68
C THR A 78 -14.20 16.55 -5.18
N ASP A 79 -13.34 15.84 -5.92
CA ASP A 79 -13.35 15.75 -7.39
C ASP A 79 -13.32 17.13 -8.06
N ASN A 80 -12.67 18.08 -7.44
CA ASN A 80 -12.78 19.47 -7.81
C ASN A 80 -11.42 20.17 -7.84
N VAL A 81 -11.35 21.24 -8.62
CA VAL A 81 -10.18 22.10 -8.66
C VAL A 81 -10.02 22.79 -7.30
N LEU A 82 -8.83 22.65 -6.70
CA LEU A 82 -8.54 23.22 -5.38
C LEU A 82 -8.38 24.75 -5.38
N GLY A 83 -8.51 25.42 -6.55
CA GLY A 83 -8.30 26.87 -6.64
C GLY A 83 -6.84 27.29 -6.38
N ILE A 84 -5.93 26.35 -6.24
CA ILE A 84 -4.51 26.58 -6.00
C ILE A 84 -3.82 26.49 -7.34
N THR A 85 -3.12 27.55 -7.73
CA THR A 85 -2.28 27.49 -8.93
C THR A 85 -1.09 26.59 -8.65
N ALA A 86 -0.68 25.88 -9.67
CA ALA A 86 0.53 25.04 -9.63
C ALA A 86 1.76 25.81 -9.09
N ASP A 87 1.85 27.10 -9.41
CA ASP A 87 2.97 27.95 -9.02
C ASP A 87 3.05 28.19 -7.50
N ASN A 88 1.94 28.10 -6.79
CA ASN A 88 1.90 28.36 -5.35
C ASN A 88 2.07 27.10 -4.50
N PHE A 89 1.70 25.93 -5.03
CA PHE A 89 1.70 24.69 -4.27
C PHE A 89 2.84 23.75 -4.71
N LEU A 90 3.06 23.67 -6.00
CA LEU A 90 4.05 22.78 -6.60
C LEU A 90 4.89 23.60 -7.59
N LYS A 91 5.96 24.22 -7.09
CA LYS A 91 6.90 25.03 -7.92
C LYS A 91 7.82 24.18 -8.82
N TRP A 92 7.45 22.96 -9.15
CA TRP A 92 8.23 22.16 -10.09
C TRP A 92 7.56 22.07 -11.46
N SER A 93 8.39 22.06 -12.46
CA SER A 93 7.96 22.04 -13.86
C SER A 93 7.51 20.68 -14.35
N ASP A 94 8.07 19.60 -13.78
CA ASP A 94 7.90 18.26 -14.30
C ASP A 94 7.24 17.34 -13.27
N LEU A 95 6.14 16.71 -13.65
CA LEU A 95 5.43 15.70 -12.89
C LEU A 95 6.00 14.33 -13.24
N ASN A 96 6.63 13.64 -12.30
CA ASN A 96 7.33 12.40 -12.59
C ASN A 96 6.92 11.27 -11.63
N PHE A 97 7.68 11.05 -10.56
CA PHE A 97 7.37 10.04 -9.55
C PHE A 97 6.97 10.68 -8.23
N ARG A 98 5.99 10.11 -7.53
CA ARG A 98 5.81 10.36 -6.12
C ARG A 98 6.74 9.43 -5.33
N ILE A 99 7.16 9.79 -4.15
CA ILE A 99 8.01 8.97 -3.29
C ILE A 99 7.75 9.28 -1.81
N TYR A 100 7.66 8.27 -0.96
CA TYR A 100 7.69 8.46 0.49
C TYR A 100 9.14 8.64 0.94
N TRP A 101 9.53 9.87 1.26
CA TRP A 101 10.93 10.18 1.57
C TRP A 101 11.17 10.71 2.97
N ASP A 102 10.55 11.81 3.38
CA ASP A 102 10.87 12.44 4.66
C ASP A 102 10.12 11.85 5.86
N GLY A 103 9.17 10.96 5.60
CA GLY A 103 8.55 10.13 6.63
C GLY A 103 7.45 10.83 7.43
N ASP A 104 6.79 11.83 6.87
CA ASP A 104 5.66 12.53 7.49
C ASP A 104 4.28 12.08 6.99
N LEU A 105 4.20 10.99 6.22
CA LEU A 105 3.03 10.43 5.54
C LEU A 105 2.52 11.25 4.34
N CYS A 106 3.24 12.27 3.93
CA CYS A 106 3.03 12.92 2.65
C CYS A 106 4.02 12.39 1.62
N ASP A 107 3.63 12.50 0.37
CA ASP A 107 4.50 12.20 -0.77
C ASP A 107 5.39 13.39 -1.11
N GLU A 108 6.61 13.11 -1.51
CA GLU A 108 7.49 14.02 -2.22
C GLU A 108 7.47 13.68 -3.72
N VAL A 109 8.10 14.57 -4.51
CA VAL A 109 8.28 14.37 -5.95
C VAL A 109 9.73 14.02 -6.26
N LEU A 110 9.94 12.84 -6.82
CA LEU A 110 11.21 12.41 -7.38
C LEU A 110 11.24 12.78 -8.87
N ASN A 111 12.14 13.65 -9.24
CA ASN A 111 12.20 14.22 -10.57
C ASN A 111 13.64 14.55 -10.99
N SER A 112 13.82 14.99 -12.24
CA SER A 112 15.06 15.58 -12.75
C SER A 112 14.73 16.71 -13.71
N PRO A 113 14.35 17.89 -13.22
CA PRO A 113 13.97 19.00 -14.08
C PRO A 113 15.14 19.52 -14.91
N GLY A 114 14.82 19.88 -16.15
CA GLY A 114 15.75 20.50 -17.08
C GLY A 114 16.76 19.53 -17.73
N THR A 115 17.92 20.05 -18.10
CA THR A 115 18.98 19.29 -18.77
C THR A 115 19.91 18.54 -17.82
N ALA A 116 19.85 18.85 -16.53
CA ALA A 116 20.60 18.13 -15.51
C ALA A 116 19.86 16.84 -15.19
N LYS A 117 20.40 15.71 -15.59
CA LYS A 117 19.77 14.39 -15.41
C LYS A 117 19.86 13.83 -13.98
N GLU A 118 20.38 14.58 -13.04
CA GLU A 118 20.50 14.20 -11.64
C GLU A 118 19.13 14.07 -10.99
N ALA A 119 18.91 13.01 -10.27
CA ALA A 119 17.67 12.83 -9.50
C ALA A 119 17.54 13.87 -8.39
N LYS A 120 16.36 14.41 -8.23
CA LYS A 120 16.03 15.41 -7.24
C LYS A 120 14.74 15.02 -6.52
N ILE A 121 14.73 15.19 -5.22
CA ILE A 121 13.52 15.02 -4.41
C ILE A 121 13.09 16.38 -3.91
N GLU A 122 11.84 16.74 -4.18
CA GLU A 122 11.25 18.03 -3.80
C GLU A 122 9.96 17.81 -3.02
N LYS A 123 9.86 18.48 -1.88
CA LYS A 123 8.63 18.51 -1.10
C LYS A 123 7.78 19.70 -1.51
N PRO A 124 6.53 19.47 -1.91
CA PRO A 124 5.60 20.54 -2.26
C PRO A 124 5.46 21.60 -1.17
N GLY A 125 5.54 22.85 -1.57
CA GLY A 125 5.45 23.98 -0.64
C GLY A 125 6.68 24.21 0.27
N TYR A 126 7.64 23.28 0.27
CA TYR A 126 8.84 23.38 1.11
C TYR A 126 10.14 23.58 0.31
N GLY A 127 10.35 22.80 -0.76
CA GLY A 127 11.52 22.89 -1.62
C GLY A 127 12.32 21.60 -1.74
N ARG A 128 13.59 21.74 -2.11
CA ARG A 128 14.49 20.65 -2.40
C ARG A 128 14.99 19.95 -1.13
N LEU A 129 14.75 18.63 -1.04
CA LEU A 129 15.23 17.77 0.04
C LEU A 129 16.52 17.04 -0.34
N PHE A 130 16.67 16.65 -1.62
CA PHE A 130 17.80 15.81 -2.04
C PHE A 130 18.21 16.07 -3.50
N THR A 131 19.47 15.85 -3.82
CA THR A 131 20.03 15.80 -5.19
C THR A 131 21.10 14.72 -5.29
N SER A 132 20.99 13.83 -6.27
CA SER A 132 21.95 12.75 -6.52
C SER A 132 23.16 13.23 -7.32
N LEU A 133 23.99 14.05 -6.72
CA LEU A 133 25.11 14.70 -7.41
C LEU A 133 25.96 13.70 -8.22
N GLY A 134 26.09 13.94 -9.52
CA GLY A 134 26.85 13.10 -10.45
C GLY A 134 26.19 11.77 -10.82
N CYS A 135 24.95 11.51 -10.40
CA CYS A 135 24.21 10.29 -10.73
C CYS A 135 22.89 10.64 -11.44
N ASN A 136 22.64 9.97 -12.54
CA ASN A 136 21.63 10.38 -13.50
C ASN A 136 20.43 9.44 -13.54
N MET A 137 19.25 10.03 -13.70
CA MET A 137 18.05 9.35 -14.15
C MET A 137 18.22 8.81 -15.57
N ASN A 138 17.36 7.88 -15.97
CA ASN A 138 17.35 7.28 -17.30
C ASN A 138 16.33 7.92 -18.22
N ASN A 139 16.28 7.46 -19.47
CA ASN A 139 15.25 7.77 -20.44
C ASN A 139 15.13 9.27 -20.77
N ASP A 140 16.27 9.94 -20.89
CA ASP A 140 16.41 11.35 -21.34
C ASP A 140 15.32 12.31 -20.82
N SER A 141 14.38 12.69 -21.68
CA SER A 141 13.31 13.64 -21.34
C SER A 141 12.28 13.11 -20.33
N LYS A 142 12.24 11.79 -20.12
CA LYS A 142 11.29 11.15 -19.19
C LYS A 142 11.84 11.12 -17.75
N ASN A 143 13.17 11.08 -17.60
CA ASN A 143 13.87 11.12 -16.31
C ASN A 143 13.37 10.09 -15.30
N ASN A 144 13.38 8.82 -15.70
CA ASN A 144 12.97 7.72 -14.82
C ASN A 144 14.14 7.26 -13.93
N PRO A 145 13.92 6.89 -12.66
CA PRO A 145 14.93 6.12 -11.93
C PRO A 145 15.14 4.75 -12.58
N CYS A 146 16.22 4.06 -12.25
CA CYS A 146 16.36 2.65 -12.63
C CYS A 146 15.32 1.77 -11.94
N PHE A 147 14.96 2.14 -10.73
CA PHE A 147 13.94 1.53 -9.90
C PHE A 147 13.60 2.48 -8.75
N GLN A 148 12.37 2.42 -8.25
CA GLN A 148 11.93 3.04 -7.01
C GLN A 148 11.09 2.05 -6.25
N GLY A 149 11.23 1.97 -4.95
CA GLY A 149 10.39 1.13 -4.09
C GLY A 149 10.90 1.05 -2.67
N ASP A 150 10.12 0.47 -1.78
CA ASP A 150 10.47 0.22 -0.38
C ASP A 150 11.48 -0.95 -0.27
N ILE A 151 12.71 -0.74 -0.75
CA ILE A 151 13.75 -1.80 -0.86
C ILE A 151 14.20 -2.27 0.52
N LEU A 152 14.27 -1.36 1.50
CA LEU A 152 14.73 -1.68 2.85
C LEU A 152 13.62 -2.18 3.78
N GLY A 153 12.35 -2.10 3.34
CA GLY A 153 11.21 -2.64 4.08
C GLY A 153 10.77 -1.78 5.27
N ASP A 154 11.08 -0.49 5.25
CA ASP A 154 10.71 0.44 6.32
C ASP A 154 9.55 1.39 5.96
N TRP A 155 8.81 1.08 4.87
CA TRP A 155 7.71 1.79 4.23
C TRP A 155 8.12 3.07 3.48
N ARG A 156 9.27 3.63 3.76
CA ARG A 156 9.81 4.72 2.93
C ARG A 156 10.51 4.11 1.73
N GLU A 157 10.49 4.85 0.64
CA GLU A 157 10.96 4.29 -0.62
C GLU A 157 12.39 4.72 -0.92
N GLU A 158 13.17 3.77 -1.40
CA GLU A 158 14.46 4.00 -2.00
C GLU A 158 14.31 4.20 -3.50
N PHE A 159 15.35 4.77 -4.11
CA PHE A 159 15.45 4.79 -5.56
C PHE A 159 16.86 4.47 -6.02
N ILE A 160 16.93 3.87 -7.20
CA ILE A 160 18.19 3.46 -7.85
C ILE A 160 18.43 4.33 -9.07
N VAL A 161 19.64 4.86 -9.19
CA VAL A 161 20.06 5.62 -10.36
C VAL A 161 21.46 5.20 -10.84
N ARG A 162 21.73 5.51 -12.09
CA ARG A 162 23.00 5.28 -12.73
C ARG A 162 24.04 6.32 -12.31
N CYS A 163 25.22 5.87 -11.90
CA CYS A 163 26.33 6.71 -11.50
C CYS A 163 27.62 6.25 -12.21
N GLY A 164 27.85 6.77 -13.41
CA GLY A 164 28.92 6.25 -14.29
C GLY A 164 28.67 4.79 -14.66
N GLY A 165 29.60 3.92 -14.34
CA GLY A 165 29.49 2.46 -14.53
C GLY A 165 28.84 1.70 -13.38
N ASN A 166 28.33 2.39 -12.37
CA ASN A 166 27.75 1.81 -11.17
C ASN A 166 26.26 2.17 -11.04
N LEU A 167 25.53 1.37 -10.27
CA LEU A 167 24.22 1.70 -9.73
C LEU A 167 24.37 2.16 -8.28
N ARG A 168 23.65 3.21 -7.90
CA ARG A 168 23.55 3.66 -6.52
C ARG A 168 22.11 3.57 -6.05
N ILE A 169 21.96 3.03 -4.85
CA ILE A 169 20.72 3.01 -4.10
C ILE A 169 20.78 4.19 -3.13
N TYR A 170 19.79 5.03 -3.16
CA TYR A 170 19.62 6.13 -2.22
C TYR A 170 18.47 5.83 -1.28
N THR A 171 18.74 5.92 0.01
CA THR A 171 17.78 5.83 1.10
C THR A 171 17.73 7.13 1.88
N THR A 172 16.65 7.39 2.54
CA THR A 172 16.48 8.57 3.38
C THR A 172 17.14 8.40 4.74
N THR A 173 17.63 9.51 5.30
CA THR A 173 18.12 9.60 6.68
C THR A 173 17.21 10.43 7.57
N TYR A 174 16.08 10.90 7.06
CA TYR A 174 15.11 11.65 7.86
C TYR A 174 14.52 10.74 8.95
N PRO A 175 14.46 11.20 10.20
CA PRO A 175 13.79 10.44 11.26
C PRO A 175 12.28 10.47 11.05
N THR A 176 11.61 9.37 11.39
CA THR A 176 10.14 9.32 11.41
C THR A 176 9.64 8.67 12.69
N ASN A 177 8.50 9.16 13.17
CA ASN A 177 7.75 8.56 14.27
C ASN A 177 6.74 7.51 13.81
N TYR A 178 6.49 7.43 12.50
CA TYR A 178 5.56 6.46 11.93
C TYR A 178 6.27 5.13 11.71
N ARG A 179 5.60 4.06 12.11
CA ARG A 179 6.07 2.69 12.00
C ARG A 179 5.07 1.86 11.20
N ASN A 180 5.07 2.05 9.89
CA ASN A 180 4.17 1.31 8.99
C ASN A 180 4.82 -0.02 8.58
N TYR A 181 3.99 -0.95 8.12
CA TYR A 181 4.49 -2.15 7.43
C TYR A 181 5.25 -1.77 6.17
N THR A 182 6.14 -2.65 5.73
CA THR A 182 6.71 -2.53 4.40
C THR A 182 5.61 -2.51 3.34
N LEU A 183 5.75 -1.67 2.33
CA LEU A 183 4.76 -1.55 1.26
C LEU A 183 4.64 -2.85 0.44
N TRP A 184 5.66 -3.72 0.49
CA TRP A 184 5.66 -5.03 -0.17
C TRP A 184 4.59 -6.01 0.35
N HIS A 185 3.96 -5.76 1.48
CA HIS A 185 2.80 -6.54 1.92
C HIS A 185 1.60 -6.35 0.99
N ASP A 186 1.51 -5.18 0.37
CA ASP A 186 0.40 -4.84 -0.50
C ASP A 186 0.56 -5.44 -1.90
N THR A 187 -0.42 -6.21 -2.35
CA THR A 187 -0.41 -6.84 -3.67
C THR A 187 -0.47 -5.79 -4.79
N GLN A 188 -1.24 -4.71 -4.61
CA GLN A 188 -1.29 -3.62 -5.59
C GLN A 188 0.09 -2.96 -5.73
N TYR A 189 0.77 -2.70 -4.62
CA TYR A 189 2.11 -2.12 -4.63
C TYR A 189 3.10 -3.02 -5.38
N ARG A 190 3.11 -4.33 -5.08
CA ARG A 190 3.97 -5.30 -5.80
C ARG A 190 3.70 -5.31 -7.30
N GLN A 191 2.45 -5.23 -7.73
CA GLN A 191 2.11 -5.16 -9.14
C GLN A 191 2.56 -3.84 -9.77
N SER A 192 2.40 -2.74 -9.05
CA SER A 192 2.86 -1.42 -9.50
C SER A 192 4.38 -1.38 -9.68
N GLU A 193 5.12 -2.04 -8.80
CA GLU A 193 6.57 -2.17 -8.93
C GLU A 193 7.00 -2.93 -10.19
N VAL A 194 6.28 -3.95 -10.59
CA VAL A 194 6.59 -4.72 -11.80
C VAL A 194 6.45 -3.85 -13.05
N TRP A 195 5.47 -2.99 -13.11
CA TRP A 195 5.16 -2.21 -14.32
C TRP A 195 5.67 -0.76 -14.31
N GLN A 196 6.32 -0.31 -13.23
CA GLN A 196 6.74 1.10 -13.11
C GLN A 196 7.60 1.61 -14.28
N MET A 197 8.33 0.72 -14.96
CA MET A 197 9.18 1.02 -16.11
C MET A 197 8.60 0.55 -17.45
N GLU A 198 7.41 -0.01 -17.46
CA GLU A 198 6.82 -0.60 -18.67
C GLU A 198 6.51 0.44 -19.75
N ALA A 199 6.02 1.59 -19.38
CA ALA A 199 5.68 2.66 -20.31
C ALA A 199 6.41 3.95 -19.89
N TYR A 200 5.67 4.96 -19.49
CA TYR A 200 6.21 6.19 -18.92
C TYR A 200 5.93 6.23 -17.43
N ASN A 201 6.86 6.60 -16.62
CA ASN A 201 6.75 7.14 -15.27
C ASN A 201 5.54 6.63 -14.45
N GLN A 202 5.38 5.32 -14.36
CA GLN A 202 4.33 4.69 -13.59
C GLN A 202 4.81 4.53 -12.15
N THR A 203 4.65 5.58 -11.34
CA THR A 203 5.02 5.50 -9.92
C THR A 203 4.19 4.45 -9.19
N PRO A 204 4.79 3.64 -8.29
CA PRO A 204 4.03 2.63 -7.56
C PRO A 204 3.06 3.27 -6.56
N HIS A 205 1.90 2.63 -6.38
CA HIS A 205 0.87 3.01 -5.43
C HIS A 205 0.36 1.82 -4.65
N THR A 206 -0.07 2.06 -3.42
CA THR A 206 -0.69 1.07 -2.55
C THR A 206 -2.19 0.94 -2.79
N SER A 207 -2.78 -0.19 -2.37
CA SER A 207 -4.23 -0.39 -2.35
C SER A 207 -4.90 0.19 -1.11
N TYR A 208 -4.16 0.88 -0.28
CA TYR A 208 -4.63 1.54 0.93
C TYR A 208 -4.03 2.94 1.02
N PHE A 209 -4.78 3.82 1.65
CA PHE A 209 -4.37 5.20 1.86
C PHE A 209 -3.54 5.34 3.14
N LEU A 210 -2.51 6.19 3.07
CA LEU A 210 -1.78 6.68 4.24
C LEU A 210 -1.93 8.19 4.30
N GLY A 211 -2.26 8.74 5.48
CA GLY A 211 -2.41 10.19 5.61
C GLY A 211 -2.56 10.65 7.06
N LYS A 212 -1.80 11.66 7.44
CA LYS A 212 -1.84 12.25 8.76
C LYS A 212 -3.13 13.02 9.02
N THR A 213 -3.60 13.75 8.02
CA THR A 213 -4.85 14.54 8.09
C THR A 213 -6.05 13.65 8.37
N GLU A 214 -6.06 12.45 7.81
CA GLU A 214 -7.10 11.45 7.99
C GLU A 214 -6.86 10.57 9.22
N GLY A 215 -5.72 10.71 9.88
CA GLY A 215 -5.31 9.85 11.00
C GLY A 215 -5.09 8.40 10.59
N ILE A 216 -4.83 8.13 9.31
CA ILE A 216 -4.66 6.79 8.78
C ILE A 216 -3.19 6.43 8.74
N THR A 217 -2.81 5.55 9.65
CA THR A 217 -1.50 4.90 9.68
C THR A 217 -1.71 3.40 9.84
N ILE A 218 -0.76 2.64 9.32
CA ILE A 218 -0.78 1.19 9.53
C ILE A 218 0.28 0.87 10.56
N ALA A 219 -0.18 0.46 11.74
CA ALA A 219 0.73 0.10 12.81
C ALA A 219 1.59 -1.10 12.41
N PRO A 220 2.89 -1.07 12.64
CA PRO A 220 3.77 -2.19 12.37
C PRO A 220 3.45 -3.37 13.26
N PRO A 221 3.87 -4.58 12.91
CA PRO A 221 4.04 -5.65 13.88
C PRO A 221 5.01 -5.17 14.98
N PRO A 222 4.92 -5.72 16.17
CA PRO A 222 5.86 -5.37 17.24
C PRO A 222 7.29 -5.52 16.76
N SER A 223 8.14 -4.56 17.13
CA SER A 223 9.49 -4.38 16.59
C SER A 223 10.51 -5.45 17.04
N THR A 224 10.11 -6.41 17.84
CA THR A 224 10.96 -7.49 18.31
C THR A 224 10.53 -8.81 17.66
N LEU A 225 11.15 -9.13 16.52
CA LEU A 225 11.11 -10.49 15.95
C LEU A 225 11.61 -11.56 16.94
N THR A 226 12.31 -11.16 17.99
CA THR A 226 12.85 -12.03 19.04
C THR A 226 11.78 -12.65 19.94
N ASP A 227 10.59 -12.04 20.05
CA ASP A 227 9.50 -12.55 20.89
C ASP A 227 8.40 -13.26 20.07
N ARG A 228 8.69 -13.55 18.82
CA ARG A 228 7.77 -14.25 17.94
C ARG A 228 7.79 -15.73 18.22
N VAL A 229 6.61 -16.28 18.55
CA VAL A 229 6.40 -17.70 18.82
C VAL A 229 5.65 -18.32 17.65
N GLU A 230 6.29 -19.22 16.93
CA GLU A 230 5.61 -20.01 15.92
C GLU A 230 4.79 -21.11 16.60
N ILE A 231 3.51 -21.18 16.26
CA ILE A 231 2.56 -22.13 16.82
C ILE A 231 2.54 -23.38 15.95
N ALA A 232 2.79 -24.53 16.58
CA ALA A 232 2.74 -25.81 15.89
C ALA A 232 1.31 -26.28 15.63
N ASP A 233 1.12 -27.10 14.60
CA ASP A 233 -0.14 -27.76 14.34
C ASP A 233 -0.54 -28.68 15.51
N GLY A 234 -1.80 -28.64 15.92
CA GLY A 234 -2.32 -29.32 17.07
C GLY A 234 -2.03 -28.69 18.44
N ALA A 235 -1.32 -27.53 18.44
CA ALA A 235 -0.99 -26.82 19.68
C ALA A 235 -2.21 -26.16 20.32
N SER A 236 -2.06 -25.79 21.60
CA SER A 236 -3.04 -25.03 22.36
C SER A 236 -2.47 -23.67 22.75
N ILE A 237 -3.12 -22.61 22.33
CA ILE A 237 -2.81 -21.23 22.74
C ILE A 237 -3.48 -20.99 24.10
N ASN A 238 -2.69 -20.61 25.08
CA ASN A 238 -3.11 -20.43 26.47
C ASN A 238 -2.45 -19.16 27.07
N LYS A 239 -2.57 -18.95 28.35
CA LYS A 239 -2.04 -17.78 29.06
C LYS A 239 -0.52 -17.66 29.03
N ASP A 240 0.23 -18.71 28.75
CA ASP A 240 1.69 -18.65 28.57
C ASP A 240 2.08 -17.90 27.29
N HIS A 241 1.12 -17.69 26.42
CA HIS A 241 1.26 -16.94 25.16
C HIS A 241 0.80 -15.47 25.28
N ASN A 242 0.39 -15.03 26.47
CA ASN A 242 0.01 -13.64 26.67
C ASN A 242 1.19 -12.71 26.38
N ASP A 243 0.88 -11.54 25.86
CA ASP A 243 1.83 -10.50 25.47
C ASP A 243 2.87 -10.91 24.42
N LYS A 244 2.70 -12.05 23.79
CA LYS A 244 3.59 -12.56 22.72
C LYS A 244 3.03 -12.29 21.32
N HIS A 245 3.93 -12.22 20.36
CA HIS A 245 3.57 -12.27 18.94
C HIS A 245 3.52 -13.73 18.48
N LEU A 246 2.33 -14.23 18.19
CA LEU A 246 2.12 -15.58 17.69
C LEU A 246 2.04 -15.61 16.16
N LEU A 247 2.63 -16.64 15.57
CA LEU A 247 2.60 -16.87 14.14
C LEU A 247 2.06 -18.25 13.82
N LEU A 248 1.06 -18.30 12.93
CA LEU A 248 0.59 -19.50 12.26
C LEU A 248 1.18 -19.50 10.85
N ALA A 249 2.23 -20.30 10.61
CA ALA A 249 3.01 -20.24 9.35
C ALA A 249 3.14 -21.58 8.64
N LYS A 250 2.39 -22.61 9.05
CA LYS A 250 2.44 -23.91 8.39
C LYS A 250 2.03 -23.78 6.92
N THR A 251 2.77 -24.41 6.04
CA THR A 251 2.52 -24.45 4.59
C THR A 251 1.56 -25.56 4.17
N ASP A 252 0.63 -25.91 5.03
CA ASP A 252 -0.41 -26.95 4.87
C ASP A 252 -1.60 -26.60 5.78
N ASN A 253 -2.67 -27.38 5.76
CA ASN A 253 -3.76 -27.23 6.72
C ASN A 253 -3.26 -27.33 8.16
N MET A 254 -3.81 -26.50 9.02
CA MET A 254 -3.41 -26.38 10.42
C MET A 254 -4.62 -26.30 11.33
N ASN A 255 -4.56 -26.95 12.49
CA ASN A 255 -5.57 -26.85 13.52
C ASN A 255 -4.93 -26.45 14.84
N VAL A 256 -5.47 -25.43 15.47
CA VAL A 256 -5.01 -24.90 16.74
C VAL A 256 -6.21 -24.73 17.67
N SER A 257 -6.02 -24.98 18.96
CA SER A 257 -7.03 -24.70 19.96
C SER A 257 -6.67 -23.48 20.79
N VAL A 258 -7.67 -22.80 21.33
CA VAL A 258 -7.49 -21.67 22.25
C VAL A 258 -8.15 -21.97 23.58
N VAL A 259 -7.45 -21.68 24.66
CA VAL A 259 -8.00 -21.70 26.02
C VAL A 259 -8.61 -20.32 26.31
N ASP A 260 -9.82 -20.28 26.84
CA ASP A 260 -10.50 -19.03 27.20
C ASP A 260 -9.60 -18.08 28.00
N GLY A 261 -9.59 -16.83 27.56
CA GLY A 261 -8.83 -15.76 28.20
C GLY A 261 -7.38 -15.69 27.77
N ALA A 262 -6.96 -16.38 26.71
CA ALA A 262 -5.67 -16.13 26.09
C ALA A 262 -5.65 -14.73 25.45
N ALA A 263 -4.61 -13.96 25.75
CA ALA A 263 -4.46 -12.57 25.32
C ALA A 263 -3.05 -12.34 24.72
N PRO A 264 -2.71 -12.94 23.58
CA PRO A 264 -1.46 -12.61 22.92
C PRO A 264 -1.47 -11.14 22.49
N TYR A 265 -0.31 -10.55 22.32
CA TYR A 265 -0.22 -9.19 21.81
C TYR A 265 -0.65 -9.09 20.35
N ILE A 266 -0.16 -10.02 19.53
CA ILE A 266 -0.56 -10.18 18.13
C ILE A 266 -0.70 -11.67 17.81
N LEU A 267 -1.69 -11.98 16.98
CA LEU A 267 -1.80 -13.25 16.26
C LEU A 267 -1.72 -12.97 14.76
N THR A 268 -0.69 -13.51 14.13
CA THR A 268 -0.51 -13.40 12.67
C THR A 268 -0.77 -14.76 12.04
N ASP A 269 -1.67 -14.81 11.07
CA ASP A 269 -1.88 -15.96 10.21
C ASP A 269 -1.26 -15.77 8.83
N ASN A 270 -0.48 -16.75 8.40
CA ASN A 270 0.18 -16.77 7.10
C ASN A 270 -0.16 -18.07 6.33
N SER A 271 -1.43 -18.48 6.38
CA SER A 271 -1.92 -19.63 5.60
C SER A 271 -1.72 -19.36 4.09
N PRO A 272 -1.09 -20.29 3.34
CA PRO A 272 -0.76 -20.05 1.94
C PRO A 272 -1.83 -20.55 0.98
N THR A 273 -1.78 -20.05 -0.23
CA THR A 273 -2.34 -20.67 -1.43
C THR A 273 -1.18 -21.10 -2.31
N TRP A 274 -1.19 -22.33 -2.76
CA TRP A 274 -0.17 -22.88 -3.63
C TRP A 274 -0.68 -23.01 -5.04
N VAL A 275 0.07 -22.55 -6.01
CA VAL A 275 -0.26 -22.64 -7.43
C VAL A 275 0.79 -23.51 -8.10
N GLU A 276 0.36 -24.67 -8.63
CA GLU A 276 1.21 -25.55 -9.42
C GLU A 276 0.75 -25.54 -10.87
N GLY A 277 1.67 -25.48 -11.78
CA GLY A 277 1.42 -25.50 -13.23
C GLY A 277 2.19 -24.41 -13.93
N HIS A 278 2.95 -24.82 -14.93
CA HIS A 278 3.89 -23.99 -15.64
C HIS A 278 3.96 -24.51 -17.06
N ASP A 279 3.49 -23.74 -18.00
CA ASP A 279 3.64 -23.87 -19.45
C ASP A 279 2.32 -23.88 -20.21
N ASP A 280 2.39 -23.50 -21.46
CA ASP A 280 1.30 -23.21 -22.39
C ASP A 280 0.26 -24.33 -22.60
N ASN A 281 0.43 -25.49 -21.97
CA ASN A 281 -0.48 -26.63 -22.07
C ASN A 281 -0.72 -27.39 -20.76
N ALA A 282 -0.26 -26.92 -19.63
CA ALA A 282 -0.47 -27.58 -18.33
C ALA A 282 -1.71 -27.03 -17.62
N SER A 283 -2.47 -27.93 -16.99
CA SER A 283 -3.55 -27.51 -16.09
C SER A 283 -2.93 -26.83 -14.87
N ILE A 284 -3.36 -25.61 -14.61
CA ILE A 284 -3.01 -24.89 -13.39
C ILE A 284 -3.85 -25.49 -12.25
N THR A 285 -3.18 -26.00 -11.21
CA THR A 285 -3.81 -26.48 -9.98
C THR A 285 -3.55 -25.49 -8.88
N THR A 286 -4.62 -24.99 -8.26
CA THR A 286 -4.53 -24.09 -7.11
C THR A 286 -4.99 -24.82 -5.86
N THR A 287 -4.15 -24.90 -4.84
CA THR A 287 -4.45 -25.47 -3.54
C THR A 287 -4.44 -24.37 -2.49
N THR A 288 -5.60 -24.11 -1.87
CA THR A 288 -5.75 -23.15 -0.78
C THR A 288 -5.76 -23.88 0.55
N TYR A 289 -4.84 -23.54 1.43
CA TYR A 289 -4.75 -24.15 2.76
C TYR A 289 -5.53 -23.34 3.78
N THR A 290 -6.03 -24.06 4.79
CA THR A 290 -6.86 -23.50 5.85
C THR A 290 -6.19 -23.70 7.21
N HIS A 291 -5.98 -22.62 7.93
CA HIS A 291 -5.66 -22.67 9.35
C HIS A 291 -6.95 -22.48 10.16
N THR A 292 -7.25 -23.41 11.03
CA THR A 292 -8.48 -23.39 11.84
C THR A 292 -8.12 -23.19 13.31
N ILE A 293 -8.75 -22.22 13.93
CA ILE A 293 -8.61 -21.94 15.37
C ILE A 293 -9.94 -22.29 16.03
N THR A 294 -9.91 -23.20 17.00
CA THR A 294 -11.09 -23.67 17.72
C THR A 294 -10.94 -23.51 19.23
N GLY A 295 -12.02 -23.67 19.98
CA GLY A 295 -12.00 -23.65 21.44
C GLY A 295 -12.51 -22.36 22.04
N GLY A 296 -11.74 -21.76 22.95
CA GLY A 296 -12.12 -20.56 23.68
C GLY A 296 -11.91 -19.25 22.88
N ALA A 297 -12.29 -18.14 23.49
CA ALA A 297 -12.14 -16.81 22.92
C ALA A 297 -10.80 -16.15 23.28
N PHE A 298 -10.24 -15.42 22.35
CA PHE A 298 -9.19 -14.45 22.63
C PHE A 298 -9.75 -13.24 23.36
N THR A 299 -8.92 -12.61 24.19
CA THR A 299 -9.30 -11.45 25.02
C THR A 299 -8.22 -10.35 24.97
N GLY A 300 -8.45 -9.27 25.69
CA GLY A 300 -7.50 -8.17 25.84
C GLY A 300 -7.41 -7.28 24.57
N GLU A 301 -6.29 -6.61 24.43
CA GLU A 301 -6.02 -5.69 23.30
C GLU A 301 -5.33 -6.41 22.12
N MET A 302 -5.51 -7.72 22.00
CA MET A 302 -4.91 -8.49 20.91
C MET A 302 -5.24 -7.90 19.54
N ARG A 303 -4.25 -7.91 18.65
CA ARG A 303 -4.44 -7.63 17.23
C ARG A 303 -4.43 -8.92 16.44
N LEU A 304 -5.43 -9.11 15.58
CA LEU A 304 -5.46 -10.20 14.60
C LEU A 304 -4.97 -9.69 13.24
N VAL A 305 -4.01 -10.39 12.65
CA VAL A 305 -3.45 -10.08 11.34
C VAL A 305 -3.54 -11.32 10.44
N LYS A 306 -4.38 -11.27 9.43
CA LYS A 306 -4.45 -12.28 8.36
C LYS A 306 -3.70 -11.74 7.15
N GLN A 307 -2.56 -12.35 6.80
CA GLN A 307 -1.71 -11.86 5.70
C GLN A 307 -1.37 -12.90 4.62
N GLY A 308 -1.52 -14.19 4.87
CA GLY A 308 -1.31 -15.22 3.84
C GLY A 308 -2.50 -15.30 2.86
N ASP A 309 -2.29 -15.88 1.69
CA ASP A 309 -3.30 -15.99 0.62
C ASP A 309 -4.34 -17.10 0.85
N GLY A 310 -4.15 -17.92 1.87
CA GLY A 310 -5.08 -19.00 2.26
C GLY A 310 -6.21 -18.51 3.17
N ILE A 311 -6.80 -19.45 3.92
CA ILE A 311 -7.96 -19.17 4.77
C ILE A 311 -7.58 -19.27 6.24
N LEU A 312 -7.94 -18.27 7.02
CA LEU A 312 -8.02 -18.36 8.48
C LEU A 312 -9.46 -18.56 8.89
N LYS A 313 -9.73 -19.67 9.59
CA LYS A 313 -11.08 -20.02 10.04
C LYS A 313 -11.22 -19.95 11.56
N LEU A 314 -12.22 -19.21 12.03
CA LEU A 314 -12.60 -19.04 13.43
C LEU A 314 -14.06 -19.50 13.61
N PRO A 315 -14.32 -20.82 13.73
CA PRO A 315 -15.67 -21.33 13.78
C PRO A 315 -16.28 -21.23 15.19
N ASN A 316 -17.49 -20.74 15.27
CA ASN A 316 -18.36 -20.79 16.47
C ASN A 316 -17.79 -20.16 17.75
N VAL A 317 -16.94 -19.16 17.65
CA VAL A 317 -16.38 -18.45 18.80
C VAL A 317 -16.79 -16.99 18.78
N SER A 318 -17.24 -16.50 19.95
CA SER A 318 -17.45 -15.05 20.14
C SER A 318 -16.17 -14.46 20.71
N GLU A 319 -15.39 -13.83 19.86
CA GLU A 319 -14.14 -13.19 20.23
C GLU A 319 -14.39 -11.93 21.06
N THR A 320 -13.62 -11.75 22.11
CA THR A 320 -13.76 -10.62 23.05
C THR A 320 -12.55 -9.71 23.09
N TYR A 321 -11.57 -9.89 22.21
CA TYR A 321 -10.46 -8.96 22.08
C TYR A 321 -10.93 -7.62 21.48
N THR A 322 -10.28 -6.55 21.91
CA THR A 322 -10.65 -5.17 21.55
C THR A 322 -9.65 -4.50 20.60
N GLY A 323 -8.54 -5.13 20.28
CA GLY A 323 -7.60 -4.65 19.28
C GLY A 323 -8.13 -4.78 17.85
N ASN A 324 -7.35 -4.32 16.90
CA ASN A 324 -7.74 -4.32 15.50
C ASN A 324 -7.70 -5.73 14.87
N THR A 325 -8.56 -5.95 13.89
CA THR A 325 -8.52 -7.09 12.96
C THR A 325 -8.15 -6.60 11.58
N ASP A 326 -6.98 -6.96 11.10
CA ASP A 326 -6.46 -6.53 9.79
C ASP A 326 -6.36 -7.73 8.86
N VAL A 327 -7.13 -7.73 7.77
CA VAL A 327 -7.13 -8.77 6.73
C VAL A 327 -6.45 -8.24 5.48
N TRP A 328 -5.18 -8.60 5.32
CA TRP A 328 -4.33 -8.11 4.22
C TRP A 328 -4.49 -8.93 2.95
N ASN A 329 -4.55 -10.26 3.09
CA ASN A 329 -4.70 -11.18 1.97
C ASN A 329 -5.52 -12.40 2.37
N GLY A 330 -5.99 -13.17 1.38
CA GLY A 330 -6.75 -14.40 1.58
C GLY A 330 -8.12 -14.17 2.18
N GLU A 331 -8.59 -15.13 2.96
CA GLU A 331 -9.93 -15.10 3.55
C GLU A 331 -9.87 -15.23 5.07
N LEU A 332 -10.60 -14.37 5.78
CA LEU A 332 -11.00 -14.60 7.16
C LEU A 332 -12.45 -15.15 7.18
N ASP A 333 -12.60 -16.45 7.50
CA ASP A 333 -13.89 -17.12 7.65
C ASP A 333 -14.28 -17.16 9.15
N PHE A 334 -15.32 -16.43 9.50
CA PHE A 334 -15.66 -16.15 10.88
C PHE A 334 -17.14 -16.42 11.17
N ASP A 335 -17.42 -17.24 12.18
CA ASP A 335 -18.75 -17.72 12.52
C ASP A 335 -19.24 -17.26 13.92
N GLY A 336 -18.77 -16.20 14.45
CA GLY A 336 -19.14 -15.77 15.81
C GLY A 336 -19.48 -14.28 15.87
N ASN A 337 -19.31 -13.73 17.07
CA ASN A 337 -19.33 -12.29 17.28
C ASN A 337 -17.91 -11.80 17.52
N MET A 338 -17.57 -10.65 17.01
CA MET A 338 -16.28 -10.03 17.17
C MET A 338 -16.45 -8.62 17.74
N VAL A 339 -15.73 -8.32 18.80
CA VAL A 339 -15.78 -6.99 19.48
C VAL A 339 -14.59 -6.14 19.09
N SER A 340 -13.90 -6.50 18.03
CA SER A 340 -12.74 -5.75 17.53
C SER A 340 -13.03 -4.26 17.39
N SER A 341 -12.09 -3.40 17.77
CA SER A 341 -12.26 -1.95 17.65
C SER A 341 -12.34 -1.49 16.21
N ARG A 342 -11.73 -2.21 15.29
CA ARG A 342 -11.76 -1.98 13.85
C ARG A 342 -11.50 -3.27 13.10
N VAL A 343 -12.28 -3.51 12.04
CA VAL A 343 -11.96 -4.51 11.03
C VAL A 343 -11.52 -3.76 9.77
N TRP A 344 -10.29 -3.99 9.35
CA TRP A 344 -9.75 -3.45 8.11
C TRP A 344 -9.58 -4.58 7.09
N LEU A 345 -10.10 -4.37 5.91
CA LEU A 345 -10.10 -5.34 4.82
C LEU A 345 -9.39 -4.75 3.62
N ASN A 346 -8.27 -5.35 3.23
CA ASN A 346 -7.59 -4.99 2.00
C ASN A 346 -8.41 -5.43 0.77
N ARG A 347 -8.21 -4.78 -0.35
CA ARG A 347 -8.92 -5.04 -1.61
C ARG A 347 -8.86 -6.50 -2.07
N PHE A 348 -7.74 -7.17 -1.86
CA PHE A 348 -7.51 -8.55 -2.30
C PHE A 348 -7.84 -9.58 -1.22
N ALA A 349 -8.34 -9.14 -0.10
CA ALA A 349 -8.77 -9.98 1.00
C ALA A 349 -10.28 -10.17 0.99
N SER A 350 -10.73 -11.25 1.57
CA SER A 350 -12.15 -11.51 1.77
C SER A 350 -12.48 -11.75 3.24
N LEU A 351 -13.67 -11.33 3.61
CA LEU A 351 -14.24 -11.60 4.91
C LEU A 351 -15.54 -12.36 4.71
N LYS A 352 -15.60 -13.57 5.24
CA LYS A 352 -16.78 -14.40 5.20
C LYS A 352 -17.36 -14.53 6.60
N THR A 353 -18.63 -14.18 6.73
CA THR A 353 -19.36 -14.28 7.99
C THR A 353 -20.58 -15.18 7.79
N ASN A 354 -20.69 -16.25 8.56
CA ASN A 354 -21.82 -17.18 8.47
C ASN A 354 -22.89 -16.81 9.51
N GLY A 355 -23.28 -15.52 9.56
CA GLY A 355 -24.19 -14.97 10.56
C GLY A 355 -23.51 -14.28 11.74
N GLY A 356 -22.21 -14.18 11.73
CA GLY A 356 -21.41 -13.43 12.69
C GLY A 356 -21.69 -11.92 12.65
N LYS A 357 -21.41 -11.25 13.76
CA LYS A 357 -21.59 -9.80 13.95
C LYS A 357 -20.27 -9.17 14.37
N PHE A 358 -20.06 -7.93 13.92
CA PHE A 358 -18.96 -7.05 14.31
C PHE A 358 -19.48 -5.94 15.19
#